data_0aba5d30df7f15f1ea72bee8b8d74289
#
_entry.id   0aba5d30df7f15f1ea72bee8b8d74289
#
_cell.length_a   1.000
_cell.length_b   1.000
_cell.length_c   1.000
_cell.angle_alpha   90.00
_cell.angle_beta   90.00
_cell.angle_gamma   90.00
#
_symmetry.space_group_name_H-M   'P 1'
#
loop_
_entity.id
_entity.type
_entity.pdbx_description
1 polymer ?
#
loop_
_entity_poly.entity_id
_entity_poly.type
_entity_poly.pdbx_seq_one_letter_code
_entity_poly.pdbx_strand_id
1 'polypeptide(L)'
;MKVDDDLARQVIKPRLRESHKGSYGRVLLVGGLYPYGGAIIMAAIACVNSGAGLVTVATDRENITSLHAHLPEAMAFDLRETERFLDNLRAADVVLIGSGLGEDGVARQAMDLVLANIKADQNLVVDGSALNLLAKKTKKDLPDCHLTLTPHQKEWERLSGLRIPEQTVSNTQKALGEFQAGTILVAKSHKTAVYQGETVAHLEVG
;
A
#
# COMPACT_ATOMS: atom_id res chain seq x y z
N MET A 1 -9.81 -16.12 -12.18
CA MET A 1 -11.06 -15.74 -11.47
C MET A 1 -11.46 -14.35 -11.96
N LYS A 2 -12.77 -14.09 -12.15
CA LYS A 2 -13.28 -12.75 -12.48
C LYS A 2 -13.65 -12.03 -11.20
N VAL A 3 -13.35 -10.75 -11.13
CA VAL A 3 -13.81 -9.88 -10.03
C VAL A 3 -15.10 -9.20 -10.48
N ASP A 4 -16.21 -9.49 -9.81
CA ASP A 4 -17.55 -8.98 -10.10
C ASP A 4 -18.28 -8.53 -8.83
N ASP A 5 -19.50 -8.02 -8.98
CA ASP A 5 -20.32 -7.53 -7.87
C ASP A 5 -20.64 -8.63 -6.84
N ASP A 6 -20.73 -9.89 -7.25
CA ASP A 6 -21.05 -10.99 -6.34
C ASP A 6 -19.85 -11.29 -5.43
N LEU A 7 -18.63 -11.24 -5.96
CA LEU A 7 -17.41 -11.32 -5.15
C LEU A 7 -17.32 -10.12 -4.18
N ALA A 8 -17.60 -8.91 -4.67
CA ALA A 8 -17.60 -7.72 -3.82
C ALA A 8 -18.57 -7.84 -2.64
N ARG A 9 -19.80 -8.32 -2.88
CA ARG A 9 -20.81 -8.57 -1.82
C ARG A 9 -20.41 -9.66 -0.83
N GLN A 10 -19.60 -10.64 -1.24
CA GLN A 10 -19.06 -11.66 -0.34
C GLN A 10 -18.00 -11.10 0.60
N VAL A 11 -17.21 -10.11 0.16
CA VAL A 11 -16.13 -9.48 0.93
C VAL A 11 -16.67 -8.34 1.80
N ILE A 12 -17.49 -7.45 1.23
CA ILE A 12 -18.02 -6.28 1.92
C ILE A 12 -19.26 -6.71 2.72
N LYS A 13 -19.10 -6.78 4.04
CA LYS A 13 -20.21 -7.14 4.95
C LYS A 13 -20.83 -5.89 5.57
N PRO A 14 -22.15 -5.91 5.86
CA PRO A 14 -22.78 -4.85 6.63
C PRO A 14 -22.12 -4.67 7.99
N ARG A 15 -21.98 -3.42 8.44
CA ARG A 15 -21.43 -3.11 9.77
C ARG A 15 -22.38 -3.57 10.87
N LEU A 16 -21.83 -4.12 11.94
CA LEU A 16 -22.60 -4.50 13.11
C LEU A 16 -23.16 -3.24 13.82
N ARG A 17 -24.39 -3.32 14.35
CA ARG A 17 -25.02 -2.19 15.06
C ARG A 17 -24.22 -1.76 16.28
N GLU A 18 -23.70 -2.73 17.02
CA GLU A 18 -22.87 -2.50 18.22
C GLU A 18 -21.38 -2.59 17.85
N SER A 19 -20.92 -1.63 17.06
CA SER A 19 -19.51 -1.53 16.65
C SER A 19 -19.05 -0.08 16.69
N HIS A 20 -17.75 0.12 16.81
CA HIS A 20 -17.11 1.43 16.77
C HIS A 20 -16.05 1.48 15.66
N LYS A 21 -15.56 2.68 15.35
CA LYS A 21 -14.56 2.87 14.30
C LYS A 21 -13.34 1.95 14.42
N GLY A 22 -12.86 1.68 15.64
CA GLY A 22 -11.73 0.77 15.88
C GLY A 22 -12.01 -0.71 15.52
N SER A 23 -13.28 -1.12 15.36
CA SER A 23 -13.64 -2.48 14.95
C SER A 23 -13.41 -2.76 13.46
N TYR A 24 -13.12 -1.71 12.68
CA TYR A 24 -12.95 -1.79 11.22
C TYR A 24 -11.53 -1.47 10.78
N GLY A 25 -10.56 -1.71 11.66
CA GLY A 25 -9.15 -1.62 11.39
C GLY A 25 -8.57 -0.19 11.48
N ARG A 26 -7.27 -0.15 11.69
CA ARG A 26 -6.44 1.06 11.74
C ARG A 26 -5.49 1.06 10.55
N VAL A 27 -5.53 2.10 9.75
CA VAL A 27 -4.68 2.24 8.57
C VAL A 27 -3.72 3.40 8.76
N LEU A 28 -2.44 3.14 8.54
CA LEU A 28 -1.41 4.18 8.43
C LEU A 28 -1.04 4.35 6.96
N LEU A 29 -1.21 5.55 6.44
CA LEU A 29 -0.81 5.92 5.08
C LEU A 29 0.45 6.80 5.15
N VAL A 30 1.51 6.43 4.42
CA VAL A 30 2.81 7.10 4.46
C VAL A 30 3.18 7.61 3.07
N GLY A 31 3.23 8.94 2.91
CA GLY A 31 3.53 9.54 1.61
C GLY A 31 3.16 11.02 1.52
N GLY A 32 2.99 11.51 0.30
CA GLY A 32 2.58 12.90 0.05
C GLY A 32 3.64 13.92 0.42
N LEU A 33 4.92 13.64 0.11
CA LEU A 33 5.98 14.64 0.20
C LEU A 33 5.89 15.62 -0.97
N TYR A 34 6.38 16.83 -0.76
CA TYR A 34 6.44 17.83 -1.82
C TYR A 34 7.22 17.29 -3.04
N PRO A 35 6.72 17.49 -4.26
CA PRO A 35 5.49 18.20 -4.66
C PRO A 35 4.24 17.28 -4.85
N TYR A 36 4.27 16.03 -4.35
CA TYR A 36 3.29 14.98 -4.68
C TYR A 36 2.18 14.80 -3.62
N GLY A 37 1.84 15.85 -2.86
CA GLY A 37 0.86 15.80 -1.76
C GLY A 37 -0.52 15.26 -2.15
N GLY A 38 -1.00 15.52 -3.36
CA GLY A 38 -2.30 15.05 -3.84
C GLY A 38 -2.46 13.53 -3.88
N ALA A 39 -1.37 12.78 -4.12
CA ALA A 39 -1.43 11.33 -4.21
C ALA A 39 -1.87 10.68 -2.88
N ILE A 40 -1.33 11.14 -1.76
CA ILE A 40 -1.70 10.59 -0.45
C ILE A 40 -3.11 11.03 -0.02
N ILE A 41 -3.56 12.23 -0.44
CA ILE A 41 -4.93 12.70 -0.20
C ILE A 41 -5.92 11.77 -0.91
N MET A 42 -5.69 11.45 -2.19
CA MET A 42 -6.51 10.50 -2.93
C MET A 42 -6.52 9.11 -2.29
N ALA A 43 -5.37 8.61 -1.83
CA ALA A 43 -5.28 7.35 -1.12
C ALA A 43 -6.07 7.36 0.20
N ALA A 44 -6.01 8.46 0.96
CA ALA A 44 -6.75 8.61 2.21
C ALA A 44 -8.28 8.65 1.96
N ILE A 45 -8.73 9.39 0.96
CA ILE A 45 -10.14 9.45 0.56
C ILE A 45 -10.63 8.05 0.15
N ALA A 46 -9.86 7.34 -0.68
CA ALA A 46 -10.20 5.99 -1.09
C ALA A 46 -10.28 5.03 0.10
N CYS A 47 -9.34 5.12 1.04
CA CYS A 47 -9.28 4.30 2.24
C CYS A 47 -10.51 4.49 3.14
N VAL A 48 -10.89 5.74 3.43
CA VAL A 48 -12.10 6.06 4.23
C VAL A 48 -13.36 5.58 3.53
N ASN A 49 -13.49 5.86 2.22
CA ASN A 49 -14.66 5.45 1.43
C ASN A 49 -14.77 3.93 1.25
N SER A 50 -13.65 3.21 1.35
CA SER A 50 -13.65 1.73 1.35
C SER A 50 -14.02 1.12 2.70
N GLY A 51 -14.26 1.95 3.72
CA GLY A 51 -14.78 1.51 5.00
C GLY A 51 -13.73 1.26 6.09
N ALA A 52 -12.49 1.74 5.93
CA ALA A 52 -11.50 1.70 7.01
C ALA A 52 -12.03 2.44 8.27
N GLY A 53 -11.75 1.90 9.43
CA GLY A 53 -12.28 2.42 10.69
C GLY A 53 -11.57 3.67 11.17
N LEU A 54 -10.24 3.64 11.19
CA LEU A 54 -9.36 4.75 11.58
C LEU A 54 -8.27 4.91 10.53
N VAL A 55 -8.19 6.09 9.94
CA VAL A 55 -7.17 6.43 8.94
C VAL A 55 -6.27 7.52 9.50
N THR A 56 -4.97 7.23 9.54
CA THR A 56 -3.93 8.19 9.93
C THR A 56 -2.96 8.38 8.77
N VAL A 57 -2.58 9.60 8.48
CA VAL A 57 -1.72 9.96 7.37
C VAL A 57 -0.43 10.59 7.91
N ALA A 58 0.70 9.93 7.66
CA ALA A 58 2.04 10.48 7.86
C ALA A 58 2.48 11.13 6.54
N THR A 59 2.55 12.45 6.49
CA THR A 59 2.77 13.22 5.26
C THR A 59 3.65 14.44 5.53
N ASP A 60 3.90 15.25 4.50
CA ASP A 60 4.55 16.56 4.70
C ASP A 60 3.66 17.47 5.54
N ARG A 61 4.25 18.22 6.48
CA ARG A 61 3.52 19.18 7.32
C ARG A 61 2.66 20.15 6.51
N GLU A 62 3.19 20.63 5.40
CA GLU A 62 2.49 21.58 4.53
C GLU A 62 1.26 20.97 3.84
N ASN A 63 1.23 19.64 3.71
CA ASN A 63 0.13 18.92 3.08
C ASN A 63 -1.06 18.68 4.03
N ILE A 64 -0.87 18.78 5.35
CA ILE A 64 -1.89 18.46 6.37
C ILE A 64 -3.14 19.35 6.21
N THR A 65 -2.95 20.64 6.02
CA THR A 65 -4.10 21.57 5.82
C THR A 65 -4.92 21.20 4.58
N SER A 66 -4.25 20.87 3.48
CA SER A 66 -4.91 20.44 2.24
C SER A 66 -5.65 19.13 2.44
N LEU A 67 -5.05 18.17 3.15
CA LEU A 67 -5.70 16.91 3.49
C LEU A 67 -6.99 17.16 4.29
N HIS A 68 -6.93 17.92 5.38
CA HIS A 68 -8.10 18.18 6.23
C HIS A 68 -9.19 18.99 5.53
N ALA A 69 -8.84 19.81 4.55
CA ALA A 69 -9.84 20.52 3.73
C ALA A 69 -10.70 19.57 2.87
N HIS A 70 -10.15 18.39 2.50
CA HIS A 70 -10.84 17.40 1.67
C HIS A 70 -11.34 16.19 2.47
N LEU A 71 -10.71 15.87 3.60
CA LEU A 71 -11.00 14.68 4.41
C LEU A 71 -10.77 14.97 5.89
N PRO A 72 -11.69 15.67 6.56
CA PRO A 72 -11.56 16.02 7.99
C PRO A 72 -11.61 14.79 8.93
N GLU A 73 -12.11 13.64 8.47
CA GLU A 73 -12.14 12.41 9.26
C GLU A 73 -10.76 11.77 9.45
N ALA A 74 -9.80 12.03 8.56
CA ALA A 74 -8.46 11.48 8.68
C ALA A 74 -7.64 12.23 9.74
N MET A 75 -6.91 11.50 10.56
CA MET A 75 -5.85 12.07 11.39
C MET A 75 -4.60 12.28 10.53
N ALA A 76 -3.78 13.28 10.86
CA ALA A 76 -2.53 13.52 10.14
C ALA A 76 -1.43 14.06 11.04
N PHE A 77 -0.18 13.78 10.69
CA PHE A 77 1.01 14.29 11.35
C PHE A 77 2.19 14.39 10.37
N ASP A 78 3.20 15.19 10.74
CA ASP A 78 4.42 15.29 9.95
C ASP A 78 5.21 13.98 10.05
N LEU A 79 5.46 13.33 8.92
CA LEU A 79 6.15 12.03 8.87
C LEU A 79 7.58 12.07 9.47
N ARG A 80 8.14 13.26 9.70
CA ARG A 80 9.43 13.46 10.37
C ARG A 80 9.35 13.35 11.90
N GLU A 81 8.13 13.29 12.48
CA GLU A 81 7.90 13.06 13.91
C GLU A 81 8.11 11.57 14.25
N THR A 82 9.37 11.14 14.38
CA THR A 82 9.78 9.72 14.42
C THR A 82 9.07 8.92 15.52
N GLU A 83 8.92 9.44 16.72
CA GLU A 83 8.22 8.74 17.82
C GLU A 83 6.76 8.50 17.47
N ARG A 84 6.06 9.55 17.00
CA ARG A 84 4.66 9.45 16.58
C ARG A 84 4.49 8.51 15.39
N PHE A 85 5.46 8.52 14.45
CA PHE A 85 5.48 7.60 13.32
C PHE A 85 5.54 6.14 13.79
N LEU A 86 6.48 5.82 14.69
CA LEU A 86 6.63 4.47 15.23
C LEU A 86 5.42 4.00 16.04
N ASP A 87 4.82 4.88 16.84
CA ASP A 87 3.63 4.55 17.62
C ASP A 87 2.43 4.24 16.72
N ASN A 88 2.21 5.04 15.67
CA ASN A 88 1.15 4.78 14.71
C ASN A 88 1.43 3.51 13.86
N LEU A 89 2.69 3.28 13.48
CA LEU A 89 3.10 2.08 12.75
C LEU A 89 2.81 0.81 13.58
N ARG A 90 3.17 0.80 14.86
CA ARG A 90 2.94 -0.35 15.76
C ARG A 90 1.46 -0.61 16.03
N ALA A 91 0.62 0.41 15.97
CA ALA A 91 -0.82 0.34 16.23
C ALA A 91 -1.66 0.05 14.99
N ALA A 92 -1.08 0.11 13.79
CA ALA A 92 -1.77 -0.10 12.53
C ALA A 92 -2.02 -1.58 12.25
N ASP A 93 -3.16 -1.92 11.67
CA ASP A 93 -3.44 -3.24 11.07
C ASP A 93 -2.97 -3.30 9.63
N VAL A 94 -3.01 -2.15 8.94
CA VAL A 94 -2.57 -1.98 7.55
C VAL A 94 -1.69 -0.75 7.43
N VAL A 95 -0.57 -0.89 6.75
CA VAL A 95 0.34 0.20 6.41
C VAL A 95 0.43 0.31 4.89
N LEU A 96 0.13 1.47 4.32
CA LEU A 96 0.40 1.79 2.93
C LEU A 96 1.54 2.79 2.87
N ILE A 97 2.55 2.51 2.06
CA ILE A 97 3.68 3.42 1.84
C ILE A 97 3.96 3.61 0.35
N GLY A 98 4.17 4.88 -0.05
CA GLY A 98 4.70 5.18 -1.38
C GLY A 98 3.91 6.18 -2.21
N SER A 99 2.60 6.33 -1.98
CA SER A 99 1.76 7.27 -2.74
C SER A 99 2.27 8.71 -2.56
N GLY A 100 2.96 9.23 -3.58
CA GLY A 100 3.57 10.55 -3.53
C GLY A 100 4.74 10.69 -2.54
N LEU A 101 5.44 9.60 -2.22
CA LEU A 101 6.53 9.61 -1.23
C LEU A 101 7.83 10.20 -1.78
N GLY A 102 8.11 10.04 -3.09
CA GLY A 102 9.41 10.40 -3.66
C GLY A 102 10.52 9.39 -3.32
N GLU A 103 11.78 9.77 -3.62
CA GLU A 103 12.95 8.90 -3.40
C GLU A 103 14.10 9.63 -2.70
N ASP A 104 13.86 10.75 -2.03
CA ASP A 104 14.85 11.55 -1.30
C ASP A 104 15.28 10.89 0.04
N GLY A 105 16.04 11.63 0.84
CA GLY A 105 16.51 11.14 2.13
C GLY A 105 15.39 10.85 3.12
N VAL A 106 14.35 11.70 3.12
CA VAL A 106 13.19 11.55 4.01
C VAL A 106 12.36 10.32 3.61
N ALA A 107 12.14 10.15 2.29
CA ALA A 107 11.44 8.99 1.75
C ALA A 107 12.17 7.67 2.09
N ARG A 108 13.50 7.65 1.92
CA ARG A 108 14.32 6.48 2.28
C ARG A 108 14.24 6.16 3.77
N GLN A 109 14.35 7.17 4.62
CA GLN A 109 14.23 7.00 6.07
C GLN A 109 12.86 6.44 6.47
N ALA A 110 11.78 6.97 5.91
CA ALA A 110 10.42 6.46 6.16
C ALA A 110 10.29 4.99 5.73
N MET A 111 10.81 4.62 4.56
CA MET A 111 10.82 3.25 4.09
C MET A 111 11.62 2.32 5.01
N ASP A 112 12.80 2.74 5.45
CA ASP A 112 13.64 1.97 6.36
C ASP A 112 12.97 1.78 7.73
N LEU A 113 12.30 2.82 8.26
CA LEU A 113 11.54 2.73 9.51
C LEU A 113 10.38 1.73 9.38
N VAL A 114 9.63 1.76 8.27
CA VAL A 114 8.54 0.79 8.04
C VAL A 114 9.10 -0.63 7.99
N LEU A 115 10.09 -0.90 7.15
CA LEU A 115 10.64 -2.24 6.98
C LEU A 115 11.28 -2.81 8.26
N ALA A 116 11.87 -1.95 9.09
CA ALA A 116 12.50 -2.38 10.35
C ALA A 116 11.50 -2.62 11.49
N ASN A 117 10.27 -2.10 11.42
CA ASN A 117 9.33 -2.11 12.54
C ASN A 117 7.96 -2.73 12.22
N ILE A 118 7.67 -3.07 10.96
CA ILE A 118 6.44 -3.76 10.58
C ILE A 118 6.43 -5.16 11.22
N LYS A 119 5.26 -5.60 11.71
CA LYS A 119 5.09 -6.89 12.38
C LYS A 119 4.54 -7.94 11.41
N ALA A 120 4.74 -9.21 11.76
CA ALA A 120 4.31 -10.35 10.95
C ALA A 120 2.78 -10.44 10.75
N ASP A 121 2.01 -9.93 11.68
CA ASP A 121 0.54 -9.91 11.64
C ASP A 121 -0.04 -8.66 10.94
N GLN A 122 0.80 -7.73 10.51
CA GLN A 122 0.38 -6.52 9.80
C GLN A 122 0.39 -6.70 8.28
N ASN A 123 -0.46 -5.93 7.60
CA ASN A 123 -0.50 -5.87 6.15
C ASN A 123 0.30 -4.65 5.67
N LEU A 124 1.28 -4.88 4.81
CA LEU A 124 2.09 -3.85 4.17
C LEU A 124 1.74 -3.74 2.69
N VAL A 125 1.22 -2.59 2.29
CA VAL A 125 0.97 -2.24 0.89
C VAL A 125 2.06 -1.29 0.42
N VAL A 126 2.80 -1.68 -0.62
CA VAL A 126 3.88 -0.87 -1.20
C VAL A 126 3.44 -0.40 -2.58
N ASP A 127 3.37 0.92 -2.77
CA ASP A 127 2.93 1.58 -4.01
C ASP A 127 3.93 2.64 -4.49
N GLY A 128 3.84 3.03 -5.73
CA GLY A 128 4.53 4.19 -6.31
C GLY A 128 6.02 4.23 -6.03
N SER A 129 6.51 5.38 -5.52
CA SER A 129 7.96 5.57 -5.30
C SER A 129 8.56 4.56 -4.31
N ALA A 130 7.79 4.04 -3.36
CA ALA A 130 8.30 3.03 -2.43
C ALA A 130 8.65 1.71 -3.15
N LEU A 131 7.99 1.38 -4.27
CA LEU A 131 8.37 0.23 -5.11
C LEU A 131 9.76 0.41 -5.72
N ASN A 132 10.10 1.65 -6.13
CA ASN A 132 11.45 1.95 -6.64
C ASN A 132 12.51 1.84 -5.53
N LEU A 133 12.19 2.27 -4.31
CA LEU A 133 13.07 2.11 -3.16
C LEU A 133 13.24 0.63 -2.79
N LEU A 134 12.14 -0.14 -2.86
CA LEU A 134 12.14 -1.57 -2.60
C LEU A 134 12.99 -2.34 -3.63
N ALA A 135 12.94 -1.96 -4.89
CA ALA A 135 13.73 -2.57 -5.96
C ALA A 135 15.25 -2.48 -5.75
N LYS A 136 15.70 -1.53 -4.90
CA LYS A 136 17.12 -1.35 -4.52
C LYS A 136 17.54 -2.24 -3.33
N LYS A 137 16.60 -2.98 -2.72
CA LYS A 137 16.83 -3.86 -1.56
C LYS A 137 16.87 -5.32 -1.99
N THR A 138 17.48 -6.13 -1.17
CA THR A 138 17.49 -7.59 -1.38
C THR A 138 16.14 -8.16 -0.96
N LYS A 139 15.49 -8.92 -1.82
CA LYS A 139 14.17 -9.52 -1.54
C LYS A 139 14.16 -10.41 -0.30
N LYS A 140 15.30 -11.01 0.03
CA LYS A 140 15.47 -11.87 1.22
C LYS A 140 15.49 -11.09 2.54
N ASP A 141 15.77 -9.79 2.48
CA ASP A 141 15.85 -8.92 3.67
C ASP A 141 14.51 -8.23 3.96
N LEU A 142 13.45 -8.57 3.21
CA LEU A 142 12.12 -8.05 3.47
C LEU A 142 11.55 -8.65 4.76
N PRO A 143 10.84 -7.84 5.57
CA PRO A 143 10.26 -8.32 6.81
C PRO A 143 9.18 -9.36 6.55
N ASP A 144 9.04 -10.30 7.47
CA ASP A 144 7.91 -11.23 7.47
C ASP A 144 6.64 -10.46 7.85
N CYS A 145 5.74 -10.27 6.86
CA CYS A 145 4.46 -9.57 7.01
C CYS A 145 3.55 -9.94 5.82
N HIS A 146 2.28 -9.55 5.86
CA HIS A 146 1.39 -9.71 4.71
C HIS A 146 1.68 -8.64 3.65
N LEU A 147 2.53 -8.97 2.68
CA LEU A 147 3.02 -8.03 1.67
C LEU A 147 2.09 -7.95 0.44
N THR A 148 1.71 -6.73 0.07
CA THR A 148 1.01 -6.43 -1.19
C THR A 148 1.81 -5.40 -1.97
N LEU A 149 2.11 -5.71 -3.22
CA LEU A 149 2.81 -4.84 -4.17
C LEU A 149 1.83 -4.37 -5.25
N THR A 150 1.83 -3.07 -5.57
CA THR A 150 0.89 -2.50 -6.54
C THR A 150 1.58 -1.81 -7.71
N PRO A 151 2.53 -2.46 -8.41
CA PRO A 151 3.29 -1.83 -9.47
C PRO A 151 2.50 -1.64 -10.77
N HIS A 152 2.77 -0.55 -11.48
CA HIS A 152 2.56 -0.52 -12.91
C HIS A 152 3.70 -1.28 -13.63
N GLN A 153 3.56 -1.51 -14.96
CA GLN A 153 4.50 -2.34 -15.72
C GLN A 153 5.98 -1.96 -15.55
N LYS A 154 6.30 -0.66 -15.50
CA LYS A 154 7.70 -0.21 -15.37
C LYS A 154 8.25 -0.36 -13.95
N GLU A 155 7.41 -0.21 -12.92
CA GLU A 155 7.77 -0.51 -11.54
C GLU A 155 7.99 -2.02 -11.37
N TRP A 156 7.14 -2.86 -11.98
CA TRP A 156 7.33 -4.31 -11.96
C TRP A 156 8.61 -4.73 -12.68
N GLU A 157 8.96 -4.10 -13.82
CA GLU A 157 10.23 -4.33 -14.49
C GLU A 157 11.43 -4.10 -13.55
N ARG A 158 11.40 -3.01 -12.76
CA ARG A 158 12.48 -2.69 -11.80
C ARG A 158 12.55 -3.69 -10.64
N LEU A 159 11.40 -4.12 -10.15
CA LEU A 159 11.31 -5.06 -9.03
C LEU A 159 11.67 -6.49 -9.42
N SER A 160 11.21 -6.95 -10.58
CA SER A 160 11.32 -8.34 -11.01
C SER A 160 12.51 -8.61 -11.94
N GLY A 161 13.02 -7.56 -12.61
CA GLY A 161 13.99 -7.71 -13.72
C GLY A 161 13.35 -8.12 -15.05
N LEU A 162 12.04 -8.38 -15.11
CA LEU A 162 11.33 -8.76 -16.33
C LEU A 162 11.02 -7.52 -17.18
N ARG A 163 11.56 -7.47 -18.39
CA ARG A 163 11.20 -6.41 -19.35
C ARG A 163 9.69 -6.46 -19.65
N ILE A 164 9.10 -5.30 -19.95
CA ILE A 164 7.64 -5.19 -20.17
C ILE A 164 7.09 -6.26 -21.13
N PRO A 165 7.72 -6.56 -22.29
CA PRO A 165 7.23 -7.62 -23.20
C PRO A 165 7.33 -9.04 -22.62
N GLU A 166 8.14 -9.24 -21.58
CA GLU A 166 8.35 -10.53 -20.92
C GLU A 166 7.40 -10.75 -19.72
N GLN A 167 6.59 -9.77 -19.35
CA GLN A 167 5.65 -9.82 -18.23
C GLN A 167 4.40 -10.65 -18.59
N THR A 168 4.62 -11.90 -18.99
CA THR A 168 3.56 -12.90 -19.17
C THR A 168 3.08 -13.38 -17.80
N VAL A 169 1.91 -14.01 -17.73
CA VAL A 169 1.37 -14.60 -16.49
C VAL A 169 2.38 -15.54 -15.85
N SER A 170 2.92 -16.49 -16.63
CA SER A 170 3.89 -17.48 -16.13
C SER A 170 5.18 -16.85 -15.59
N ASN A 171 5.77 -15.91 -16.35
CA ASN A 171 6.99 -15.24 -15.90
C ASN A 171 6.75 -14.37 -14.66
N THR A 172 5.60 -13.69 -14.61
CA THR A 172 5.21 -12.87 -13.47
C THR A 172 5.01 -13.71 -12.20
N GLN A 173 4.34 -14.87 -12.31
CA GLN A 173 4.19 -15.81 -11.20
C GLN A 173 5.55 -16.34 -10.70
N LYS A 174 6.44 -16.71 -11.63
CA LYS A 174 7.79 -17.16 -11.29
C LYS A 174 8.58 -16.08 -10.54
N ALA A 175 8.56 -14.83 -11.03
CA ALA A 175 9.25 -13.71 -10.41
C ALA A 175 8.63 -13.35 -9.05
N LEU A 176 7.30 -13.46 -8.89
CA LEU A 176 6.62 -13.26 -7.61
C LEU A 176 7.03 -14.32 -6.58
N GLY A 177 7.32 -15.54 -7.01
CA GLY A 177 7.82 -16.60 -6.14
C GLY A 177 9.20 -16.33 -5.51
N GLU A 178 9.91 -15.29 -5.95
CA GLU A 178 11.17 -14.85 -5.31
C GLU A 178 10.93 -13.96 -4.08
N PHE A 179 9.70 -13.50 -3.88
CA PHE A 179 9.27 -12.80 -2.66
C PHE A 179 8.80 -13.81 -1.62
N GLN A 180 8.51 -13.31 -0.41
CA GLN A 180 7.99 -14.17 0.66
C GLN A 180 6.65 -14.83 0.25
N ALA A 181 6.41 -16.02 0.81
CA ALA A 181 5.19 -16.77 0.55
C ALA A 181 3.94 -15.94 0.92
N GLY A 182 2.91 -16.01 0.09
CA GLY A 182 1.68 -15.25 0.32
C GLY A 182 1.69 -13.80 -0.19
N THR A 183 2.83 -13.30 -0.72
CA THR A 183 2.88 -11.97 -1.33
C THR A 183 1.82 -11.82 -2.42
N ILE A 184 1.07 -10.72 -2.36
CA ILE A 184 0.06 -10.34 -3.35
C ILE A 184 0.67 -9.31 -4.31
N LEU A 185 0.49 -9.53 -5.60
CA LEU A 185 0.89 -8.58 -6.64
C LEU A 185 -0.36 -8.06 -7.36
N VAL A 186 -0.59 -6.76 -7.32
CA VAL A 186 -1.58 -6.06 -8.13
C VAL A 186 -0.86 -5.41 -9.30
N ALA A 187 -0.74 -6.13 -10.42
CA ALA A 187 -0.08 -5.64 -11.63
C ALA A 187 -1.00 -4.69 -12.40
N LYS A 188 -0.77 -3.38 -12.21
CA LYS A 188 -1.60 -2.31 -12.78
C LYS A 188 -1.39 -2.16 -14.29
N SER A 189 -2.46 -2.24 -15.06
CA SER A 189 -2.50 -1.96 -16.49
C SER A 189 -3.94 -1.67 -16.92
N HIS A 190 -4.20 -1.46 -18.22
CA HIS A 190 -5.57 -1.44 -18.77
C HIS A 190 -6.33 -2.77 -18.54
N LYS A 191 -5.64 -3.83 -18.18
CA LYS A 191 -6.18 -5.13 -17.74
C LYS A 191 -5.44 -5.51 -16.46
N THR A 192 -5.82 -4.88 -15.35
CA THR A 192 -5.19 -5.16 -14.06
C THR A 192 -5.38 -6.62 -13.67
N ALA A 193 -4.29 -7.25 -13.24
CA ALA A 193 -4.30 -8.62 -12.74
C ALA A 193 -3.76 -8.69 -11.31
N VAL A 194 -4.40 -9.51 -10.49
CA VAL A 194 -4.00 -9.76 -9.10
C VAL A 194 -3.47 -11.19 -9.01
N TYR A 195 -2.25 -11.33 -8.52
CA TYR A 195 -1.55 -12.61 -8.38
C TYR A 195 -1.34 -12.93 -6.91
N GLN A 196 -1.61 -14.18 -6.53
CA GLN A 196 -1.23 -14.75 -5.23
C GLN A 196 -0.91 -16.23 -5.42
N GLY A 197 0.35 -16.61 -5.31
CA GLY A 197 0.79 -17.95 -5.64
C GLY A 197 0.41 -18.35 -7.07
N GLU A 198 -0.33 -19.46 -7.21
CA GLU A 198 -0.82 -19.93 -8.51
C GLU A 198 -2.13 -19.26 -8.95
N THR A 199 -2.79 -18.55 -8.07
CA THR A 199 -4.07 -17.88 -8.36
C THR A 199 -3.84 -16.56 -9.10
N VAL A 200 -4.61 -16.36 -10.18
CA VAL A 200 -4.65 -15.08 -10.91
C VAL A 200 -6.10 -14.64 -11.08
N ALA A 201 -6.39 -13.43 -10.65
CA ALA A 201 -7.67 -12.77 -10.88
C ALA A 201 -7.48 -11.60 -11.86
N HIS A 202 -8.43 -11.41 -12.76
CA HIS A 202 -8.41 -10.32 -13.74
C HIS A 202 -9.56 -9.36 -13.48
N LEU A 203 -9.25 -8.05 -13.51
CA LEU A 203 -10.23 -6.98 -13.51
C LEU A 203 -10.41 -6.52 -14.97
N GLU A 204 -11.66 -6.60 -15.45
CA GLU A 204 -12.02 -6.17 -16.81
C GLU A 204 -12.59 -4.73 -16.83
N VAL A 205 -12.58 -4.07 -15.67
CA VAL A 205 -13.01 -2.69 -15.47
C VAL A 205 -11.78 -1.82 -15.21
N GLY A 206 -11.51 -0.86 -16.07
CA GLY A 206 -10.41 0.09 -15.99
C GLY A 206 -10.82 1.41 -16.55
#